data_e471e54eaade164161dde6a31c35206a
#
_entry.id   e471e54eaade164161dde6a31c35206a
#
_cell.length_a   1.000
_cell.length_b   1.000
_cell.length_c   1.000
_cell.angle_alpha   90.00
_cell.angle_beta   90.00
_cell.angle_gamma   90.00
#
_symmetry.space_group_name_H-M   'P 1'
#
loop_
_entity.id
_entity.type
_entity.pdbx_description
1 polymer ?
#
loop_
_entity_poly.entity_id
_entity_poly.type
_entity_poly.pdbx_seq_one_letter_code
_entity_poly.pdbx_strand_id
1 'polypeptide(L)'
;PPSVAWQPWSPDPTTITAYAICYKQSKDKMIWETLRSMIKGNQLGDIGDHDGKNTKLNLKTDSSKALLIFPLVELFHATNNKDYLNLGRAIANNCYKKHFRHKQGLFTPSELHRTANLCSAEPLALLTLEAALRNQPEKVPTYAGSNEAEAIPYLRPLKIHPYQPKASHL
;
A
#
# COMPACT_ATOMS: atom_id res chain seq x y z
N PRO A 1 31.38 18.59 17.24
CA PRO A 1 30.18 18.48 16.39
C PRO A 1 29.29 17.38 16.94
N PRO A 2 27.97 17.61 17.09
CA PRO A 2 27.10 16.58 17.58
C PRO A 2 27.17 15.41 16.59
N SER A 3 27.50 14.22 17.10
CA SER A 3 27.39 13.00 16.33
C SER A 3 25.92 12.83 15.95
N VAL A 4 25.59 12.99 14.68
CA VAL A 4 24.27 12.63 14.17
C VAL A 4 24.15 11.13 14.33
N ALA A 5 23.49 10.69 15.40
CA ALA A 5 23.18 9.29 15.59
C ALA A 5 22.30 8.85 14.42
N TRP A 6 22.82 7.94 13.62
CA TRP A 6 22.09 7.33 12.52
C TRP A 6 20.89 6.59 13.12
N GLN A 7 19.71 7.14 12.95
CA GLN A 7 18.49 6.41 13.32
C GLN A 7 18.08 5.53 12.15
N PRO A 8 17.80 4.23 12.40
CA PRO A 8 17.28 3.37 11.36
C PRO A 8 15.97 3.96 10.83
N TRP A 9 15.99 4.39 9.58
CA TRP A 9 14.83 4.96 8.92
C TRP A 9 13.89 3.85 8.47
N SER A 10 12.63 3.92 8.92
CA SER A 10 11.57 3.07 8.39
C SER A 10 10.98 3.77 7.17
N PRO A 11 11.12 3.20 5.97
CA PRO A 11 10.59 3.81 4.76
C PRO A 11 9.09 4.02 4.84
N ASP A 12 8.64 5.16 4.32
CA ASP A 12 7.22 5.47 4.21
C ASP A 12 6.50 4.46 3.30
N PRO A 13 5.30 3.99 3.67
CA PRO A 13 4.52 3.05 2.86
C PRO A 13 4.25 3.51 1.42
N THR A 14 4.12 4.81 1.20
CA THR A 14 3.93 5.40 -0.12
C THR A 14 5.15 5.18 -1.01
N THR A 15 6.35 5.41 -0.47
CA THR A 15 7.60 5.13 -1.15
C THR A 15 7.73 3.65 -1.49
N ILE A 16 7.40 2.75 -0.56
CA ILE A 16 7.41 1.31 -0.79
C ILE A 16 6.45 0.94 -1.94
N THR A 17 5.26 1.55 -1.97
CA THR A 17 4.27 1.32 -3.04
C THR A 17 4.82 1.77 -4.40
N ALA A 18 5.46 2.94 -4.47
CA ALA A 18 6.08 3.42 -5.70
C ALA A 18 7.14 2.44 -6.22
N TYR A 19 8.02 1.95 -5.35
CA TYR A 19 9.02 0.94 -5.72
C TYR A 19 8.38 -0.38 -6.15
N ALA A 20 7.30 -0.83 -5.52
CA ALA A 20 6.58 -2.04 -5.92
C ALA A 20 5.96 -1.90 -7.33
N ILE A 21 5.39 -0.73 -7.64
CA ILE A 21 4.87 -0.42 -8.97
C ILE A 21 6.00 -0.38 -10.00
N CYS A 22 7.11 0.30 -9.69
CA CYS A 22 8.28 0.34 -10.57
C CYS A 22 8.82 -1.07 -10.85
N TYR A 23 8.94 -1.90 -9.82
CA TYR A 23 9.36 -3.29 -9.97
C TYR A 23 8.38 -4.09 -10.85
N LYS A 24 7.09 -3.94 -10.63
CA LYS A 24 6.08 -4.63 -11.45
C LYS A 24 6.25 -4.35 -12.94
N GLN A 25 6.63 -3.13 -13.30
CA GLN A 25 6.81 -2.70 -14.69
C GLN A 25 8.19 -3.10 -15.25
N SER A 26 9.25 -2.88 -14.49
CA SER A 26 10.63 -3.00 -15.00
C SER A 26 11.23 -4.39 -14.79
N LYS A 27 10.80 -5.10 -13.73
CA LYS A 27 11.45 -6.33 -13.25
C LYS A 27 12.93 -6.14 -12.91
N ASP A 28 13.34 -4.92 -12.58
CA ASP A 28 14.72 -4.60 -12.28
C ASP A 28 15.17 -5.15 -10.94
N LYS A 29 16.34 -5.80 -10.92
CA LYS A 29 16.89 -6.45 -9.73
C LYS A 29 17.27 -5.44 -8.63
N MET A 30 17.80 -4.27 -9.00
CA MET A 30 18.21 -3.26 -8.02
C MET A 30 16.96 -2.67 -7.32
N ILE A 31 15.87 -2.46 -8.07
CA ILE A 31 14.60 -2.03 -7.50
C ILE A 31 14.07 -3.09 -6.53
N TRP A 32 14.19 -4.37 -6.87
CA TRP A 32 13.80 -5.47 -5.97
C TRP A 32 14.58 -5.47 -4.67
N GLU A 33 15.92 -5.38 -4.73
CA GLU A 33 16.76 -5.39 -3.52
C GLU A 33 16.48 -4.18 -2.62
N THR A 34 16.23 -3.03 -3.22
CA THR A 34 15.82 -1.83 -2.49
C THR A 34 14.48 -2.05 -1.80
N LEU A 35 13.48 -2.56 -2.53
CA LEU A 35 12.16 -2.88 -2.00
C LEU A 35 12.23 -3.91 -0.87
N ARG A 36 13.07 -4.95 -1.05
CA ARG A 36 13.35 -5.98 -0.03
C ARG A 36 13.87 -5.37 1.26
N SER A 37 14.80 -4.43 1.14
CA SER A 37 15.35 -3.71 2.30
C SER A 37 14.29 -2.83 2.99
N MET A 38 13.44 -2.16 2.22
CA MET A 38 12.34 -1.34 2.74
C MET A 38 11.30 -2.17 3.51
N ILE A 39 10.91 -3.31 2.98
CA ILE A 39 9.96 -4.23 3.64
C ILE A 39 10.54 -4.77 4.94
N LYS A 40 11.84 -5.17 4.94
CA LYS A 40 12.55 -5.57 6.16
C LYS A 40 12.61 -4.45 7.19
N GLY A 41 12.90 -3.23 6.77
CA GLY A 41 12.91 -2.04 7.65
C GLY A 41 11.56 -1.76 8.31
N ASN A 42 10.45 -2.16 7.69
CA ASN A 42 9.11 -2.12 8.29
C ASN A 42 8.75 -3.37 9.11
N GLN A 43 9.70 -4.25 9.39
CA GLN A 43 9.54 -5.47 10.20
C GLN A 43 8.52 -6.47 9.62
N LEU A 44 8.29 -6.42 8.31
CA LEU A 44 7.35 -7.29 7.60
C LEU A 44 7.99 -8.61 7.12
N GLY A 45 9.27 -8.82 7.42
CA GLY A 45 10.00 -10.01 7.00
C GLY A 45 10.74 -9.81 5.67
N ASP A 46 11.05 -10.93 5.02
CA ASP A 46 11.81 -10.97 3.77
C ASP A 46 10.90 -11.34 2.60
N ILE A 47 10.87 -10.50 1.58
CA ILE A 47 10.08 -10.74 0.36
C ILE A 47 10.70 -11.81 -0.57
N GLY A 48 11.84 -12.38 -0.18
CA GLY A 48 12.46 -13.47 -0.91
C GLY A 48 13.32 -13.03 -2.08
N ASP A 49 13.54 -13.97 -3.00
CA ASP A 49 14.35 -13.76 -4.18
C ASP A 49 13.65 -12.88 -5.22
N HIS A 50 14.37 -12.45 -6.23
CA HIS A 50 13.93 -11.47 -7.23
C HIS A 50 12.59 -11.81 -7.93
N ASP A 51 12.21 -13.06 -8.00
CA ASP A 51 10.93 -13.51 -8.58
C ASP A 51 9.85 -13.78 -7.52
N GLY A 52 10.11 -13.40 -6.27
CA GLY A 52 9.19 -13.61 -5.15
C GLY A 52 9.17 -15.03 -4.61
N LYS A 53 10.20 -15.85 -4.91
CA LYS A 53 10.39 -17.17 -4.29
C LYS A 53 11.08 -17.04 -2.93
N ASN A 54 11.03 -18.13 -2.14
CA ASN A 54 11.73 -18.23 -0.86
C ASN A 54 11.38 -17.10 0.13
N THR A 55 10.14 -16.65 0.12
CA THR A 55 9.65 -15.61 1.05
C THR A 55 9.73 -16.08 2.50
N LYS A 56 10.07 -15.15 3.40
CA LYS A 56 10.03 -15.34 4.86
C LYS A 56 9.31 -14.15 5.49
N LEU A 57 8.03 -14.02 5.19
CA LEU A 57 7.21 -12.92 5.64
C LEU A 57 6.78 -13.08 7.11
N ASN A 58 6.70 -11.95 7.82
CA ASN A 58 6.26 -11.92 9.20
C ASN A 58 4.73 -11.87 9.29
N LEU A 59 4.08 -13.03 9.18
CA LEU A 59 2.61 -13.14 9.31
C LEU A 59 2.09 -12.86 10.73
N LYS A 60 2.98 -12.79 11.74
CA LYS A 60 2.64 -12.44 13.12
C LYS A 60 2.86 -10.95 13.41
N THR A 61 2.99 -10.13 12.37
CA THR A 61 3.15 -8.68 12.53
C THR A 61 1.98 -8.09 13.32
N ASP A 62 2.27 -7.10 14.16
CA ASP A 62 1.29 -6.27 14.86
C ASP A 62 0.98 -4.95 14.10
N SER A 63 1.62 -4.76 12.95
CA SER A 63 1.40 -3.58 12.10
C SER A 63 -0.07 -3.48 11.70
N SER A 64 -0.64 -2.30 11.89
CA SER A 64 -2.00 -1.94 11.47
C SER A 64 -2.02 -0.84 10.41
N LYS A 65 -0.85 -0.53 9.81
CA LYS A 65 -0.71 0.50 8.78
C LYS A 65 -1.32 0.01 7.46
N ALA A 66 -2.56 0.39 7.20
CA ALA A 66 -3.29 -0.05 6.00
C ALA A 66 -2.57 0.27 4.68
N LEU A 67 -1.83 1.38 4.63
CA LEU A 67 -1.03 1.76 3.46
C LEU A 67 -0.02 0.70 3.02
N LEU A 68 0.45 -0.17 3.93
CA LEU A 68 1.35 -1.27 3.59
C LEU A 68 0.67 -2.39 2.78
N ILE A 69 -0.64 -2.41 2.71
CA ILE A 69 -1.39 -3.38 1.91
C ILE A 69 -1.16 -3.14 0.41
N PHE A 70 -1.07 -1.88 -0.03
CA PHE A 70 -0.89 -1.55 -1.45
C PHE A 70 0.38 -2.17 -2.06
N PRO A 71 1.58 -1.97 -1.49
CA PRO A 71 2.79 -2.59 -2.05
C PRO A 71 2.74 -4.11 -2.04
N LEU A 72 2.07 -4.74 -1.06
CA LEU A 72 1.93 -6.19 -1.01
C LEU A 72 1.02 -6.70 -2.14
N VAL A 73 -0.06 -5.98 -2.46
CA VAL A 73 -0.91 -6.30 -3.61
C VAL A 73 -0.14 -6.13 -4.92
N GLU A 74 0.68 -5.06 -5.05
CA GLU A 74 1.53 -4.88 -6.23
C GLU A 74 2.59 -5.97 -6.38
N LEU A 75 3.19 -6.41 -5.28
CA LEU A 75 4.12 -7.56 -5.27
C LEU A 75 3.42 -8.86 -5.69
N PHE A 76 2.20 -9.10 -5.22
CA PHE A 76 1.38 -10.22 -5.69
C PHE A 76 1.15 -10.14 -7.20
N HIS A 77 0.73 -9.00 -7.73
CA HIS A 77 0.54 -8.84 -9.17
C HIS A 77 1.84 -8.98 -9.98
N ALA A 78 2.98 -8.62 -9.37
CA ALA A 78 4.28 -8.73 -10.02
C ALA A 78 4.81 -10.17 -10.09
N THR A 79 4.51 -11.01 -9.08
CA THR A 79 5.17 -12.32 -8.87
C THR A 79 4.21 -13.50 -8.84
N ASN A 80 2.90 -13.24 -8.71
CA ASN A 80 1.83 -14.21 -8.47
C ASN A 80 2.01 -15.03 -7.16
N ASN A 81 2.82 -14.55 -6.20
CA ASN A 81 3.00 -15.21 -4.91
C ASN A 81 1.94 -14.76 -3.90
N LYS A 82 1.08 -15.69 -3.48
CA LYS A 82 -0.03 -15.46 -2.55
C LYS A 82 0.41 -15.14 -1.12
N ASP A 83 1.66 -15.38 -0.75
CA ASP A 83 2.17 -15.06 0.58
C ASP A 83 2.06 -13.56 0.89
N TYR A 84 2.22 -12.71 -0.13
CA TYR A 84 2.03 -11.27 0.02
C TYR A 84 0.59 -10.91 0.40
N LEU A 85 -0.40 -11.59 -0.19
CA LEU A 85 -1.81 -11.40 0.20
C LEU A 85 -2.09 -11.91 1.61
N ASN A 86 -1.42 -13.01 2.04
CA ASN A 86 -1.54 -13.51 3.40
C ASN A 86 -1.01 -12.51 4.43
N LEU A 87 0.13 -11.86 4.15
CA LEU A 87 0.65 -10.76 4.96
C LEU A 87 -0.30 -9.56 4.94
N GLY A 88 -0.82 -9.19 3.77
CA GLY A 88 -1.84 -8.15 3.63
C GLY A 88 -3.06 -8.42 4.50
N ARG A 89 -3.55 -9.68 4.57
CA ARG A 89 -4.66 -10.08 5.46
C ARG A 89 -4.31 -9.93 6.94
N ALA A 90 -3.08 -10.25 7.36
CA ALA A 90 -2.66 -10.05 8.73
C ALA A 90 -2.70 -8.56 9.12
N ILE A 91 -2.17 -7.68 8.26
CA ILE A 91 -2.21 -6.23 8.45
C ILE A 91 -3.66 -5.72 8.44
N ALA A 92 -4.49 -6.19 7.50
CA ALA A 92 -5.89 -5.81 7.40
C ALA A 92 -6.68 -6.16 8.68
N ASN A 93 -6.45 -7.36 9.23
CA ASN A 93 -7.07 -7.79 10.49
C ASN A 93 -6.64 -6.90 11.67
N ASN A 94 -5.36 -6.53 11.74
CA ASN A 94 -4.86 -5.63 12.77
C ASN A 94 -5.45 -4.23 12.61
N CYS A 95 -5.50 -3.71 11.38
CA CYS A 95 -6.13 -2.45 11.04
C CYS A 95 -7.60 -2.42 11.47
N TYR A 96 -8.36 -3.43 11.08
CA TYR A 96 -9.77 -3.55 11.44
C TYR A 96 -9.97 -3.56 12.96
N LYS A 97 -9.20 -4.38 13.69
CA LYS A 97 -9.30 -4.46 15.16
C LYS A 97 -8.94 -3.15 15.85
N LYS A 98 -7.93 -2.42 15.37
CA LYS A 98 -7.43 -1.20 16.03
C LYS A 98 -8.20 0.06 15.63
N HIS A 99 -8.64 0.15 14.38
CA HIS A 99 -9.11 1.40 13.79
C HIS A 99 -10.60 1.41 13.44
N PHE A 100 -11.24 0.26 13.27
CA PHE A 100 -12.66 0.22 12.95
C PHE A 100 -13.54 0.38 14.19
N ARG A 101 -14.48 1.34 14.14
CA ARG A 101 -15.45 1.62 15.20
C ARG A 101 -16.81 1.02 14.82
N HIS A 102 -17.13 -0.13 15.39
CA HIS A 102 -18.35 -0.88 15.05
C HIS A 102 -19.64 -0.07 15.21
N LYS A 103 -19.75 0.75 16.27
CA LYS A 103 -20.95 1.56 16.53
C LYS A 103 -21.20 2.63 15.46
N GLN A 104 -20.13 3.17 14.89
CA GLN A 104 -20.18 4.25 13.91
C GLN A 104 -20.04 3.74 12.47
N GLY A 105 -19.56 2.52 12.28
CA GLY A 105 -19.25 1.97 10.96
C GLY A 105 -18.09 2.67 10.24
N LEU A 106 -17.15 3.28 10.99
CA LEU A 106 -16.11 4.13 10.45
C LEU A 106 -14.72 3.73 10.94
N PHE A 107 -13.69 4.03 10.13
CA PHE A 107 -12.30 3.96 10.57
C PHE A 107 -11.87 5.28 11.22
N THR A 108 -11.09 5.17 12.31
CA THR A 108 -10.53 6.32 13.01
C THR A 108 -9.05 6.10 13.29
N PRO A 109 -8.19 7.16 13.26
CA PRO A 109 -6.75 7.01 13.47
C PRO A 109 -6.38 6.42 14.83
N SER A 110 -7.19 6.68 15.86
CA SER A 110 -7.01 6.11 17.20
C SER A 110 -8.35 6.06 17.95
N GLU A 111 -8.34 5.40 19.12
CA GLU A 111 -9.52 5.31 20.00
C GLU A 111 -9.99 6.67 20.53
N LEU A 112 -9.08 7.60 20.66
CA LEU A 112 -9.35 8.95 21.19
C LEU A 112 -9.91 9.90 20.13
N HIS A 113 -9.80 9.56 18.83
CA HIS A 113 -10.35 10.39 17.77
C HIS A 113 -11.86 10.24 17.69
N ARG A 114 -12.55 11.37 17.78
CA ARG A 114 -14.02 11.47 17.67
C ARG A 114 -14.51 11.68 16.25
N THR A 115 -13.60 12.00 15.34
CA THR A 115 -13.90 12.29 13.94
C THR A 115 -13.22 11.28 13.04
N ALA A 116 -13.93 10.79 12.02
CA ALA A 116 -13.35 10.04 10.93
C ALA A 116 -12.78 10.98 9.89
N ASN A 117 -11.62 10.63 9.33
CA ASN A 117 -11.10 11.33 8.16
C ASN A 117 -11.77 10.75 6.91
N LEU A 118 -12.41 11.60 6.10
CA LEU A 118 -13.02 11.19 4.84
C LEU A 118 -11.99 10.70 3.81
N CYS A 119 -10.73 11.12 3.96
CA CYS A 119 -9.61 10.69 3.11
C CYS A 119 -8.83 9.51 3.71
N SER A 120 -9.42 8.78 4.65
CA SER A 120 -8.81 7.61 5.27
C SER A 120 -8.46 6.54 4.23
N ALA A 121 -7.22 6.05 4.26
CA ALA A 121 -6.72 5.06 3.32
C ALA A 121 -7.22 3.65 3.61
N GLU A 122 -7.69 3.39 4.83
CA GLU A 122 -8.06 2.06 5.30
C GLU A 122 -9.16 1.42 4.44
N PRO A 123 -10.28 2.08 4.13
CA PRO A 123 -11.32 1.48 3.30
C PRO A 123 -10.81 1.09 1.91
N LEU A 124 -10.02 1.96 1.28
CA LEU A 124 -9.48 1.69 -0.06
C LEU A 124 -8.46 0.56 -0.04
N ALA A 125 -7.58 0.52 0.96
CA ALA A 125 -6.59 -0.54 1.12
C ALA A 125 -7.25 -1.92 1.33
N LEU A 126 -8.29 -1.97 2.16
CA LEU A 126 -9.05 -3.20 2.41
C LEU A 126 -9.80 -3.64 1.15
N LEU A 127 -10.43 -2.72 0.43
CA LEU A 127 -11.10 -3.00 -0.84
C LEU A 127 -10.11 -3.51 -1.90
N THR A 128 -8.92 -2.92 -1.97
CA THR A 128 -7.85 -3.33 -2.89
C THR A 128 -7.38 -4.75 -2.58
N LEU A 129 -7.20 -5.08 -1.29
CA LEU A 129 -6.83 -6.43 -0.87
C LEU A 129 -7.93 -7.44 -1.22
N GLU A 130 -9.19 -7.11 -0.94
CA GLU A 130 -10.33 -7.98 -1.21
C GLU A 130 -10.47 -8.24 -2.72
N ALA A 131 -10.31 -7.21 -3.54
CA ALA A 131 -10.33 -7.36 -5.00
C ALA A 131 -9.20 -8.25 -5.51
N ALA A 132 -7.99 -8.14 -4.95
CA ALA A 132 -6.87 -9.01 -5.28
C ALA A 132 -7.12 -10.47 -4.86
N LEU A 133 -7.69 -10.68 -3.66
CA LEU A 133 -8.06 -12.01 -3.16
C LEU A 133 -9.12 -12.69 -4.04
N ARG A 134 -10.06 -11.92 -4.59
CA ARG A 134 -11.11 -12.40 -5.50
C ARG A 134 -10.69 -12.41 -6.96
N ASN A 135 -9.48 -11.95 -7.27
CA ASN A 135 -9.01 -11.76 -8.65
C ASN A 135 -9.96 -10.86 -9.48
N GLN A 136 -10.40 -9.75 -8.89
CA GLN A 136 -11.33 -8.77 -9.47
C GLN A 136 -10.77 -7.34 -9.33
N PRO A 137 -9.55 -7.07 -9.84
CA PRO A 137 -8.91 -5.77 -9.66
C PRO A 137 -9.67 -4.61 -10.33
N GLU A 138 -10.51 -4.89 -11.31
CA GLU A 138 -11.34 -3.91 -12.02
C GLU A 138 -12.45 -3.31 -11.15
N LYS A 139 -12.78 -3.96 -10.03
CA LYS A 139 -13.82 -3.48 -9.10
C LYS A 139 -13.33 -2.44 -8.11
N VAL A 140 -12.02 -2.20 -8.07
CA VAL A 140 -11.45 -1.15 -7.21
C VAL A 140 -11.37 0.15 -7.98
N PRO A 141 -11.88 1.25 -7.44
CA PRO A 141 -11.75 2.55 -8.07
C PRO A 141 -10.28 2.92 -8.21
N THR A 142 -9.93 3.52 -9.36
CA THR A 142 -8.62 4.14 -9.52
C THR A 142 -8.60 5.39 -8.65
N TYR A 143 -7.69 5.43 -7.68
CA TYR A 143 -7.53 6.59 -6.82
C TYR A 143 -6.34 7.41 -7.29
N ALA A 144 -6.63 8.64 -7.68
CA ALA A 144 -5.63 9.70 -7.84
C ALA A 144 -5.86 10.70 -6.71
N GLY A 145 -5.21 10.49 -5.58
CA GLY A 145 -5.31 11.40 -4.44
C GLY A 145 -4.55 12.68 -4.71
N SER A 146 -5.15 13.81 -4.39
CA SER A 146 -4.56 15.13 -4.56
C SER A 146 -4.27 15.84 -3.25
N ASN A 147 -4.36 15.20 -2.10
CA ASN A 147 -4.13 15.85 -0.82
C ASN A 147 -2.70 15.68 -0.33
N GLU A 148 -2.11 16.78 0.03
CA GLU A 148 -0.70 17.00 0.33
C GLU A 148 -0.10 16.10 1.41
N ALA A 149 -0.90 15.61 2.35
CA ALA A 149 -0.41 14.79 3.46
C ALA A 149 -0.66 13.29 3.31
N GLU A 150 -1.57 12.88 2.43
CA GLU A 150 -2.07 11.51 2.36
C GLU A 150 -2.26 11.03 0.91
N ALA A 151 -1.62 11.68 -0.06
CA ALA A 151 -1.66 11.25 -1.45
C ALA A 151 -1.11 9.83 -1.54
N ILE A 152 -1.98 8.89 -1.81
CA ILE A 152 -1.60 7.54 -2.14
C ILE A 152 -1.34 7.56 -3.65
N PRO A 153 -0.09 7.45 -4.11
CA PRO A 153 0.19 7.36 -5.53
C PRO A 153 -0.14 5.93 -5.99
N TYR A 154 -1.41 5.60 -6.00
CA TYR A 154 -1.87 4.41 -6.68
C TYR A 154 -2.02 4.76 -8.16
N LEU A 155 -0.89 4.83 -8.83
CA LEU A 155 -0.84 5.07 -10.27
C LEU A 155 -1.18 3.78 -11.01
N ARG A 156 -2.47 3.49 -11.14
CA ARG A 156 -2.90 2.82 -12.37
C ARG A 156 -2.68 3.82 -13.51
N PRO A 157 -2.23 3.39 -14.69
CA PRO A 157 -2.14 4.30 -15.82
C PRO A 157 -3.50 4.93 -16.03
N LEU A 158 -3.62 6.20 -15.66
CA LEU A 158 -4.76 7.00 -16.01
C LEU A 158 -4.85 6.96 -17.53
N LYS A 159 -5.94 6.44 -18.09
CA LYS A 159 -6.31 6.79 -19.45
C LYS A 159 -6.58 8.29 -19.41
N ILE A 160 -5.55 9.07 -19.68
CA ILE A 160 -5.67 10.50 -19.86
C ILE A 160 -6.50 10.64 -21.14
N HIS A 161 -7.80 10.86 -20.97
CA HIS A 161 -8.58 11.37 -22.09
C HIS A 161 -8.02 12.74 -22.39
N PRO A 162 -7.54 12.97 -23.64
CA PRO A 162 -7.05 14.28 -24.01
C PRO A 162 -8.19 15.27 -23.73
N TYR A 163 -7.87 16.31 -22.97
CA TYR A 163 -8.78 17.44 -22.75
C TYR A 163 -9.19 17.99 -24.10
N GLN A 164 -10.43 17.80 -24.48
CA GLN A 164 -11.01 18.50 -25.63
C GLN A 164 -11.57 19.83 -25.10
N PRO A 165 -10.94 20.97 -25.43
CA PRO A 165 -11.54 22.25 -25.07
C PRO A 165 -12.90 22.34 -25.78
N LYS A 166 -13.96 22.57 -25.00
CA LYS A 166 -15.26 22.88 -25.56
C LYS A 166 -15.08 24.14 -26.43
N ALA A 167 -15.39 24.01 -27.69
CA ALA A 167 -15.47 25.19 -28.58
C ALA A 167 -16.42 26.17 -27.94
N SER A 168 -15.91 27.35 -27.56
CA SER A 168 -16.75 28.47 -27.17
C SER A 168 -17.56 28.88 -28.37
N HIS A 169 -18.87 28.70 -28.28
CA HIS A 169 -19.77 29.32 -29.25
C HIS A 169 -19.67 30.85 -29.06
N LEU A 170 -19.03 31.51 -29.98
CA LEU A 170 -19.20 32.93 -30.24
C LEU A 170 -20.52 33.11 -30.97
#